data_9a5458a1fdf1aba4f20825abfba31276
#
_entry.id   9a5458a1fdf1aba4f20825abfba31276
#
_cell.length_a   1.000
_cell.length_b   1.000
_cell.length_c   1.000
_cell.angle_alpha   90.00
_cell.angle_beta   90.00
_cell.angle_gamma   90.00
#
_symmetry.space_group_name_H-M   'P 1'
#
loop_
_entity.id
_entity.type
_entity.pdbx_description
1 polymer ?
#
loop_
_entity_poly.entity_id
_entity_poly.type
_entity_poly.pdbx_seq_one_letter_code
_entity_poly.pdbx_strand_id
1 'polypeptide(L)'
;MLKAFAVRSLLPEMLIGRTVYDGETDIVLVEGGTVLDRETIDLLKEKEVASVYVDEDSILAAVQREKAAKAAKESEGSEGYVAPERDVKLDEKYAEDYRYVYGEMEKLFQQAALTGKLNMDILQPVMANGRLRDLYKEGATAVSMIYSMNQDGDYNLHHCVHLAILSGLMAKWMGLNGIDRQNLVLAGLFLDIGKQFIEKDLLEKKGRLTEEEFDILKNHVVDSFKLLENSDLSGRADLMNGVIQHHERNDGSGYPSG
;
A
#
# COMPACT_ATOMS: atom_id res chain seq x y z
N MET A 1 -5.54 -3.92 -32.20
CA MET A 1 -6.45 -2.74 -32.00
C MET A 1 -5.62 -1.57 -31.49
N LEU A 2 -5.98 -0.29 -31.84
CA LEU A 2 -5.19 0.87 -31.36
C LEU A 2 -5.69 1.33 -30.00
N LYS A 3 -4.75 1.56 -29.06
CA LYS A 3 -5.04 2.01 -27.70
C LYS A 3 -4.21 3.27 -27.38
N ALA A 4 -4.84 4.27 -26.76
CA ALA A 4 -4.12 5.44 -26.25
C ALA A 4 -3.23 5.03 -25.08
N PHE A 5 -1.96 5.41 -25.13
CA PHE A 5 -0.95 5.02 -24.15
C PHE A 5 -0.14 6.25 -23.73
N ALA A 6 0.03 6.44 -22.42
CA ALA A 6 0.80 7.58 -21.92
C ALA A 6 2.29 7.41 -22.25
N VAL A 7 2.93 8.48 -22.76
CA VAL A 7 4.33 8.45 -23.19
C VAL A 7 5.29 8.00 -22.06
N ARG A 8 5.00 8.36 -20.82
CA ARG A 8 5.78 7.92 -19.64
C ARG A 8 5.78 6.40 -19.41
N SER A 9 4.80 5.69 -19.99
CA SER A 9 4.62 4.24 -19.83
C SER A 9 5.00 3.44 -21.08
N LEU A 10 5.55 4.11 -22.10
CA LEU A 10 6.01 3.45 -23.33
C LEU A 10 7.22 2.57 -23.04
N LEU A 11 7.25 1.43 -23.72
CA LEU A 11 8.37 0.49 -23.72
C LEU A 11 8.97 0.38 -25.12
N PRO A 12 10.26 0.10 -25.26
CA PRO A 12 10.84 -0.28 -26.52
C PRO A 12 10.07 -1.46 -27.15
N GLU A 13 10.07 -1.51 -28.48
CA GLU A 13 9.37 -2.51 -29.30
C GLU A 13 7.84 -2.39 -29.35
N MET A 14 7.23 -1.43 -28.67
CA MET A 14 5.83 -1.08 -28.94
C MET A 14 5.69 -0.47 -30.33
N LEU A 15 4.59 -0.80 -31.02
CA LEU A 15 4.30 -0.31 -32.36
C LEU A 15 3.40 0.92 -32.30
N ILE A 16 3.87 2.06 -32.82
CA ILE A 16 3.06 3.26 -32.97
C ILE A 16 1.96 3.04 -33.99
N GLY A 17 0.72 3.21 -33.57
CA GLY A 17 -0.43 2.96 -34.43
C GLY A 17 -0.88 4.16 -35.26
N ARG A 18 -0.48 5.38 -34.88
CA ARG A 18 -0.78 6.64 -35.61
C ARG A 18 0.42 7.55 -35.60
N THR A 19 0.64 8.28 -36.68
CA THR A 19 1.67 9.32 -36.77
C THR A 19 1.48 10.33 -35.65
N VAL A 20 2.59 10.67 -35.00
CA VAL A 20 2.66 11.63 -33.89
C VAL A 20 3.29 12.91 -34.44
N TYR A 21 2.63 14.02 -34.22
CA TYR A 21 3.09 15.34 -34.63
C TYR A 21 3.54 16.16 -33.42
N ASP A 22 4.45 17.07 -33.64
CA ASP A 22 4.79 18.14 -32.70
C ASP A 22 3.57 19.08 -32.58
N GLY A 23 3.09 19.32 -31.38
CA GLY A 23 1.86 20.08 -31.14
C GLY A 23 1.94 21.58 -31.52
N GLU A 24 3.17 22.10 -31.74
CA GLU A 24 3.39 23.51 -32.07
C GLU A 24 3.71 23.74 -33.56
N THR A 25 4.36 22.77 -34.20
CA THR A 25 4.96 22.96 -35.53
C THR A 25 4.39 22.09 -36.64
N ASP A 26 3.46 21.18 -36.32
CA ASP A 26 2.92 20.15 -37.24
C ASP A 26 4.00 19.26 -37.90
N ILE A 27 5.21 19.27 -37.37
CA ILE A 27 6.30 18.37 -37.82
C ILE A 27 6.02 16.97 -37.32
N VAL A 28 6.23 15.97 -38.18
CA VAL A 28 6.14 14.55 -37.79
C VAL A 28 7.27 14.22 -36.82
N LEU A 29 6.94 13.80 -35.62
CA LEU A 29 7.91 13.31 -34.62
C LEU A 29 8.14 11.80 -34.79
N VAL A 30 7.07 11.03 -35.00
CA VAL A 30 7.13 9.60 -35.19
C VAL A 30 6.04 9.15 -36.16
N GLU A 31 6.42 8.41 -37.20
CA GLU A 31 5.45 7.88 -38.16
C GLU A 31 4.65 6.70 -37.58
N GLY A 32 3.37 6.60 -37.99
CA GLY A 32 2.55 5.43 -37.69
C GLY A 32 3.18 4.18 -38.31
N GLY A 33 3.20 3.06 -37.57
CA GLY A 33 3.90 1.84 -37.95
C GLY A 33 5.35 1.77 -37.50
N THR A 34 5.88 2.79 -36.80
CA THR A 34 7.22 2.75 -36.22
C THR A 34 7.25 1.88 -34.97
N VAL A 35 8.23 1.00 -34.90
CA VAL A 35 8.56 0.25 -33.67
C VAL A 35 9.43 1.14 -32.81
N LEU A 36 8.99 1.39 -31.57
CA LEU A 36 9.66 2.30 -30.64
C LEU A 36 11.00 1.72 -30.17
N ASP A 37 11.99 2.57 -30.18
CA ASP A 37 13.25 2.38 -29.46
C ASP A 37 13.37 3.40 -28.31
N ARG A 38 14.47 3.34 -27.56
CA ARG A 38 14.68 4.26 -26.42
C ARG A 38 14.84 5.72 -26.86
N GLU A 39 15.51 5.94 -27.98
CA GLU A 39 15.77 7.31 -28.48
C GLU A 39 14.45 7.97 -28.90
N THR A 40 13.59 7.26 -29.59
CA THR A 40 12.26 7.73 -29.98
C THR A 40 11.36 8.01 -28.78
N ILE A 41 11.40 7.14 -27.75
CA ILE A 41 10.65 7.36 -26.51
C ILE A 41 11.14 8.61 -25.78
N ASP A 42 12.43 8.84 -25.73
CA ASP A 42 13.01 9.98 -25.05
C ASP A 42 12.75 11.28 -25.84
N LEU A 43 12.74 11.24 -27.16
CA LEU A 43 12.30 12.34 -28.02
C LEU A 43 10.84 12.74 -27.72
N LEU A 44 9.94 11.76 -27.62
CA LEU A 44 8.52 12.01 -27.30
C LEU A 44 8.36 12.63 -25.90
N LYS A 45 9.19 12.26 -24.94
CA LYS A 45 9.21 12.86 -23.59
C LYS A 45 9.74 14.30 -23.63
N GLU A 46 10.82 14.54 -24.34
CA GLU A 46 11.44 15.87 -24.49
C GLU A 46 10.46 16.85 -25.17
N LYS A 47 9.66 16.36 -26.11
CA LYS A 47 8.60 17.11 -26.79
C LYS A 47 7.28 17.19 -26.02
N GLU A 48 7.28 16.77 -24.76
CA GLU A 48 6.11 16.82 -23.84
C GLU A 48 4.84 16.18 -24.41
N VAL A 49 4.96 15.19 -25.31
CA VAL A 49 3.83 14.45 -25.84
C VAL A 49 3.17 13.66 -24.72
N ALA A 50 1.91 13.95 -24.40
CA ALA A 50 1.22 13.33 -23.26
C ALA A 50 0.87 11.87 -23.51
N SER A 51 0.37 11.54 -24.72
CA SER A 51 -0.06 10.19 -25.08
C SER A 51 0.07 9.94 -26.59
N VAL A 52 0.20 8.67 -26.96
CA VAL A 52 0.25 8.21 -28.35
C VAL A 52 -0.66 7.00 -28.52
N TYR A 53 -1.04 6.70 -29.78
CA TYR A 53 -1.77 5.46 -30.09
C TYR A 53 -0.79 4.34 -30.39
N VAL A 54 -0.90 3.23 -29.67
CA VAL A 54 -0.06 2.04 -29.79
C VAL A 54 -0.93 0.85 -30.17
N ASP A 55 -0.36 -0.08 -30.93
CA ASP A 55 -1.03 -1.34 -31.26
C ASP A 55 -1.07 -2.25 -30.01
N GLU A 56 -2.27 -2.76 -29.70
CA GLU A 56 -2.51 -3.52 -28.45
C GLU A 56 -1.73 -4.83 -28.40
N ASP A 57 -1.54 -5.51 -29.54
CA ASP A 57 -0.79 -6.76 -29.58
C ASP A 57 0.70 -6.50 -29.32
N SER A 58 1.24 -5.35 -29.76
CA SER A 58 2.61 -4.94 -29.49
C SER A 58 2.85 -4.59 -28.01
N ILE A 59 1.84 -4.09 -27.29
CA ILE A 59 1.93 -3.79 -25.86
C ILE A 59 2.20 -5.08 -25.07
N LEU A 60 1.43 -6.14 -25.34
CA LEU A 60 1.58 -7.41 -24.65
C LEU A 60 2.95 -8.04 -24.91
N ALA A 61 3.39 -8.01 -26.17
CA ALA A 61 4.69 -8.52 -26.57
C ALA A 61 5.84 -7.78 -25.91
N ALA A 62 5.80 -6.42 -25.89
CA ALA A 62 6.83 -5.59 -25.26
C ALA A 62 6.91 -5.81 -23.75
N VAL A 63 5.76 -5.90 -23.05
CA VAL A 63 5.70 -6.18 -21.60
C VAL A 63 6.25 -7.57 -21.27
N GLN A 64 5.93 -8.59 -22.09
CA GLN A 64 6.46 -9.94 -21.88
C GLN A 64 7.97 -10.00 -22.09
N ARG A 65 8.50 -9.29 -23.12
CA ARG A 65 9.94 -9.22 -23.37
C ARG A 65 10.69 -8.44 -22.29
N GLU A 66 10.12 -7.35 -21.81
CA GLU A 66 10.73 -6.61 -20.69
C GLU A 66 10.80 -7.46 -19.43
N LYS A 67 9.73 -8.20 -19.11
CA LYS A 67 9.75 -9.16 -18.01
C LYS A 67 10.79 -10.27 -18.22
N ALA A 68 10.89 -10.82 -19.43
CA ALA A 68 11.89 -11.82 -19.77
C ALA A 68 13.32 -11.26 -19.72
N ALA A 69 13.54 -10.03 -20.19
CA ALA A 69 14.83 -9.35 -20.13
C ALA A 69 15.24 -8.99 -18.68
N LYS A 70 14.28 -8.64 -17.82
CA LYS A 70 14.53 -8.49 -16.38
C LYS A 70 14.89 -9.84 -15.74
N ALA A 71 14.13 -10.90 -16.03
CA ALA A 71 14.41 -12.24 -15.54
C ALA A 71 15.76 -12.79 -16.05
N ALA A 72 16.12 -12.52 -17.32
CA ALA A 72 17.41 -12.90 -17.88
C ALA A 72 18.58 -12.11 -17.26
N LYS A 73 18.40 -10.79 -17.01
CA LYS A 73 19.37 -10.00 -16.28
C LYS A 73 19.50 -10.41 -14.81
N GLU A 74 18.43 -10.90 -14.21
CA GLU A 74 18.45 -11.52 -12.90
C GLU A 74 19.13 -12.90 -12.90
N SER A 75 19.21 -13.59 -14.06
CA SER A 75 19.89 -14.89 -14.20
C SER A 75 21.35 -14.80 -14.72
N GLU A 76 21.71 -13.75 -15.46
CA GLU A 76 23.10 -13.53 -15.95
C GLU A 76 23.94 -12.64 -15.01
N GLY A 77 23.29 -11.95 -14.10
CA GLY A 77 23.91 -11.17 -13.03
C GLY A 77 23.79 -11.90 -11.69
N SER A 78 24.34 -13.12 -11.58
CA SER A 78 24.66 -13.68 -10.26
C SER A 78 26.03 -13.20 -9.70
N GLU A 79 26.59 -12.13 -10.21
CA GLU A 79 27.09 -11.07 -9.36
C GLU A 79 25.92 -10.12 -9.21
N GLY A 80 25.05 -10.50 -8.24
CA GLY A 80 23.82 -9.82 -7.97
C GLY A 80 24.04 -8.32 -7.94
N TYR A 81 23.08 -7.56 -8.43
CA TYR A 81 22.63 -6.50 -7.59
C TYR A 81 22.18 -7.22 -6.30
N VAL A 82 23.11 -7.56 -5.47
CA VAL A 82 23.07 -7.37 -4.06
C VAL A 82 22.62 -5.93 -3.98
N ALA A 83 21.34 -5.71 -3.85
CA ALA A 83 20.82 -4.49 -3.23
C ALA A 83 21.83 -4.28 -2.11
N PRO A 84 22.64 -3.16 -2.13
CA PRO A 84 23.75 -3.09 -1.23
C PRO A 84 23.21 -3.73 0.01
N GLU A 85 23.84 -4.84 0.47
CA GLU A 85 23.62 -5.25 1.81
C GLU A 85 23.88 -3.96 2.53
N ARG A 86 22.86 -3.09 2.54
CA ARG A 86 22.73 -2.29 3.70
C ARG A 86 22.67 -3.41 4.71
N ASP A 87 23.83 -3.67 5.34
CA ASP A 87 23.82 -4.03 6.73
C ASP A 87 22.85 -3.02 7.33
N VAL A 88 21.56 -3.28 7.16
CA VAL A 88 20.54 -2.80 8.04
C VAL A 88 20.91 -3.64 9.26
N LYS A 89 21.95 -3.16 9.99
CA LYS A 89 22.10 -3.49 11.38
C LYS A 89 20.72 -3.23 11.88
N LEU A 90 20.01 -4.33 12.09
CA LEU A 90 18.65 -4.30 12.61
C LEU A 90 18.77 -3.30 13.74
N ASP A 91 18.19 -2.12 13.58
CA ASP A 91 18.29 -1.13 14.64
C ASP A 91 17.64 -1.82 15.84
N GLU A 92 18.45 -2.33 16.74
CA GLU A 92 18.00 -3.17 17.86
C GLU A 92 16.93 -2.43 18.65
N LYS A 93 17.07 -1.10 18.73
CA LYS A 93 16.09 -0.23 19.35
C LYS A 93 14.77 -0.20 18.55
N TYR A 94 14.84 -0.10 17.23
CA TYR A 94 13.63 -0.15 16.37
C TYR A 94 12.90 -1.49 16.55
N ALA A 95 13.64 -2.59 16.50
CA ALA A 95 13.10 -3.93 16.68
C ALA A 95 12.49 -4.13 18.08
N GLU A 96 13.10 -3.55 19.12
CA GLU A 96 12.55 -3.56 20.49
C GLU A 96 11.25 -2.76 20.56
N ASP A 97 11.23 -1.53 20.02
CA ASP A 97 10.06 -0.67 20.02
C ASP A 97 8.90 -1.30 19.21
N TYR A 98 9.22 -1.93 18.07
CA TYR A 98 8.24 -2.65 17.27
C TYR A 98 7.64 -3.84 18.04
N ARG A 99 8.48 -4.70 18.62
CA ARG A 99 8.01 -5.85 19.42
C ARG A 99 7.15 -5.41 20.60
N TYR A 100 7.50 -4.29 21.23
CA TYR A 100 6.68 -3.73 22.30
C TYR A 100 5.30 -3.31 21.79
N VAL A 101 5.25 -2.50 20.73
CA VAL A 101 3.97 -2.04 20.14
C VAL A 101 3.13 -3.23 19.67
N TYR A 102 3.74 -4.19 18.97
CA TYR A 102 3.08 -5.41 18.51
C TYR A 102 2.49 -6.20 19.69
N GLY A 103 3.27 -6.45 20.72
CA GLY A 103 2.81 -7.22 21.89
C GLY A 103 1.69 -6.55 22.68
N GLU A 104 1.70 -5.23 22.81
CA GLU A 104 0.56 -4.50 23.44
C GLU A 104 -0.69 -4.52 22.54
N MET A 105 -0.52 -4.37 21.22
CA MET A 105 -1.64 -4.47 20.29
C MET A 105 -2.21 -5.90 20.23
N GLU A 106 -1.37 -6.92 20.33
CA GLU A 106 -1.81 -8.33 20.43
C GLU A 106 -2.71 -8.54 21.65
N LYS A 107 -2.29 -8.07 22.81
CA LYS A 107 -3.11 -8.13 24.04
C LYS A 107 -4.45 -7.40 23.87
N LEU A 108 -4.41 -6.22 23.25
CA LEU A 108 -5.61 -5.43 23.01
C LEU A 108 -6.58 -6.15 22.06
N PHE A 109 -6.08 -6.74 20.97
CA PHE A 109 -6.89 -7.47 20.00
C PHE A 109 -7.50 -8.73 20.63
N GLN A 110 -6.72 -9.50 21.37
CA GLN A 110 -7.21 -10.68 22.10
C GLN A 110 -8.27 -10.29 23.13
N GLN A 111 -8.05 -9.22 23.87
CA GLN A 111 -9.00 -8.74 24.87
C GLN A 111 -10.29 -8.23 24.19
N ALA A 112 -10.18 -7.52 23.06
CA ALA A 112 -11.34 -7.07 22.29
C ALA A 112 -12.16 -8.25 21.73
N ALA A 113 -11.50 -9.29 21.21
CA ALA A 113 -12.14 -10.51 20.75
C ALA A 113 -12.94 -11.21 21.86
N LEU A 114 -12.40 -11.24 23.09
CA LEU A 114 -13.04 -11.90 24.23
C LEU A 114 -14.21 -11.10 24.83
N THR A 115 -14.12 -9.78 24.83
CA THR A 115 -15.04 -8.92 25.59
C THR A 115 -15.96 -8.07 24.73
N GLY A 116 -15.66 -7.93 23.43
CA GLY A 116 -16.36 -7.01 22.54
C GLY A 116 -16.11 -5.54 22.85
N LYS A 117 -15.03 -5.21 23.58
CA LYS A 117 -14.71 -3.83 24.01
C LYS A 117 -13.22 -3.57 23.89
N LEU A 118 -12.82 -2.31 23.67
CA LEU A 118 -11.43 -1.87 23.72
C LEU A 118 -11.05 -1.50 25.16
N ASN A 119 -9.92 -2.06 25.63
CA ASN A 119 -9.34 -1.67 26.90
C ASN A 119 -8.32 -0.55 26.69
N MET A 120 -8.71 0.68 27.02
CA MET A 120 -7.87 1.85 26.84
C MET A 120 -6.63 1.87 27.74
N ASP A 121 -6.63 1.13 28.87
CA ASP A 121 -5.46 1.01 29.74
C ASP A 121 -4.30 0.27 29.04
N ILE A 122 -4.60 -0.61 28.07
CA ILE A 122 -3.60 -1.26 27.22
C ILE A 122 -3.09 -0.29 26.15
N LEU A 123 -3.97 0.49 25.54
CA LEU A 123 -3.62 1.41 24.45
C LEU A 123 -2.83 2.63 24.96
N GLN A 124 -3.18 3.17 26.11
CA GLN A 124 -2.55 4.39 26.64
C GLN A 124 -1.02 4.31 26.72
N PRO A 125 -0.40 3.26 27.25
CA PRO A 125 1.06 3.13 27.26
C PRO A 125 1.67 3.17 25.85
N VAL A 126 1.02 2.55 24.85
CA VAL A 126 1.50 2.55 23.46
C VAL A 126 1.55 3.98 22.89
N MET A 127 0.54 4.78 23.21
CA MET A 127 0.45 6.17 22.74
C MET A 127 1.33 7.14 23.54
N ALA A 128 1.49 6.90 24.83
CA ALA A 128 2.14 7.86 25.75
C ALA A 128 3.67 7.74 25.76
N ASN A 129 4.24 6.54 25.65
CA ASN A 129 5.67 6.31 25.80
C ASN A 129 6.54 6.75 24.61
N GLY A 130 5.92 7.13 23.51
CA GLY A 130 6.59 7.60 22.30
C GLY A 130 7.16 6.52 21.39
N ARG A 131 7.16 5.24 21.79
CA ARG A 131 7.74 4.13 21.00
C ARG A 131 7.10 4.01 19.62
N LEU A 132 5.77 4.03 19.54
CA LEU A 132 5.05 4.03 18.25
C LEU A 132 5.45 5.24 17.38
N ARG A 133 5.61 6.42 17.98
CA ARG A 133 6.06 7.62 17.26
C ARG A 133 7.50 7.49 16.75
N ASP A 134 8.38 6.88 17.54
CA ASP A 134 9.76 6.67 17.15
C ASP A 134 9.89 5.73 15.96
N LEU A 135 8.97 4.75 15.79
CA LEU A 135 8.92 3.84 14.64
C LEU A 135 8.67 4.56 13.29
N TYR A 136 7.99 5.69 13.26
CA TYR A 136 7.79 6.47 12.04
C TYR A 136 8.56 7.79 12.00
N LYS A 137 9.57 7.95 12.88
CA LYS A 137 10.36 9.18 12.94
C LYS A 137 11.24 9.37 11.73
N GLU A 138 11.89 8.30 11.26
CA GLU A 138 12.80 8.28 10.12
C GLU A 138 12.25 7.38 9.01
N GLY A 139 11.80 8.01 7.90
CA GLY A 139 11.08 7.31 6.83
C GLY A 139 11.85 6.19 6.17
N ALA A 140 13.15 6.42 5.88
CA ALA A 140 13.98 5.39 5.24
C ALA A 140 14.16 4.16 6.15
N THR A 141 14.39 4.38 7.45
CA THR A 141 14.51 3.32 8.45
C THR A 141 13.20 2.57 8.60
N ALA A 142 12.07 3.27 8.76
CA ALA A 142 10.77 2.64 8.93
C ALA A 142 10.40 1.71 7.76
N VAL A 143 10.54 2.18 6.52
CA VAL A 143 10.26 1.36 5.32
C VAL A 143 11.21 0.17 5.22
N SER A 144 12.51 0.38 5.43
CA SER A 144 13.51 -0.70 5.38
C SER A 144 13.24 -1.77 6.44
N MET A 145 12.87 -1.37 7.66
CA MET A 145 12.59 -2.27 8.76
C MET A 145 11.31 -3.08 8.57
N ILE A 146 10.23 -2.46 8.04
CA ILE A 146 9.00 -3.17 7.68
C ILE A 146 9.29 -4.33 6.69
N TYR A 147 10.21 -4.09 5.73
CA TYR A 147 10.59 -5.11 4.75
C TYR A 147 11.54 -6.19 5.30
N SER A 148 12.41 -5.85 6.24
CA SER A 148 13.47 -6.74 6.72
C SER A 148 13.11 -7.55 7.96
N MET A 149 12.08 -7.13 8.70
CA MET A 149 11.67 -7.85 9.91
C MET A 149 10.94 -9.14 9.56
N ASN A 150 11.34 -10.23 10.23
CA ASN A 150 10.60 -11.47 10.17
C ASN A 150 9.21 -11.28 10.80
N GLN A 151 8.17 -11.66 10.07
CA GLN A 151 6.77 -11.47 10.47
C GLN A 151 6.23 -12.80 11.04
N ASP A 152 6.89 -13.30 12.10
CA ASP A 152 6.36 -14.44 12.85
C ASP A 152 5.18 -13.98 13.70
N GLY A 153 4.02 -14.61 13.53
CA GLY A 153 2.82 -14.30 14.30
C GLY A 153 1.59 -14.01 13.44
N ASP A 154 0.69 -13.18 13.94
CA ASP A 154 -0.55 -12.83 13.25
C ASP A 154 -0.29 -11.80 12.14
N TYR A 155 -0.44 -12.22 10.88
CA TYR A 155 -0.30 -11.35 9.71
C TYR A 155 -1.17 -10.09 9.80
N ASN A 156 -2.42 -10.23 10.26
CA ASN A 156 -3.37 -9.12 10.34
C ASN A 156 -2.92 -8.07 11.36
N LEU A 157 -2.37 -8.52 12.47
CA LEU A 157 -1.81 -7.63 13.50
C LEU A 157 -0.55 -6.91 12.99
N HIS A 158 0.36 -7.62 12.32
CA HIS A 158 1.50 -6.98 11.64
C HIS A 158 1.04 -5.93 10.63
N HIS A 159 0.02 -6.24 9.84
CA HIS A 159 -0.57 -5.32 8.88
C HIS A 159 -1.05 -4.02 9.55
N CYS A 160 -1.79 -4.11 10.64
CA CYS A 160 -2.26 -2.94 11.39
C CYS A 160 -1.11 -2.09 11.94
N VAL A 161 -0.08 -2.72 12.54
CA VAL A 161 1.08 -1.99 13.05
C VAL A 161 1.86 -1.32 11.92
N HIS A 162 2.06 -2.00 10.79
CA HIS A 162 2.71 -1.42 9.62
C HIS A 162 1.92 -0.25 9.03
N LEU A 163 0.59 -0.37 8.94
CA LEU A 163 -0.26 0.73 8.49
C LEU A 163 -0.19 1.93 9.42
N ALA A 164 -0.16 1.73 10.74
CA ALA A 164 0.02 2.82 11.69
C ALA A 164 1.36 3.54 11.50
N ILE A 165 2.45 2.80 11.29
CA ILE A 165 3.77 3.37 11.01
C ILE A 165 3.76 4.16 9.69
N LEU A 166 3.25 3.57 8.61
CA LEU A 166 3.16 4.24 7.30
C LEU A 166 2.24 5.46 7.35
N SER A 167 1.11 5.37 8.06
CA SER A 167 0.19 6.48 8.28
C SER A 167 0.86 7.63 9.04
N GLY A 168 1.67 7.32 10.06
CA GLY A 168 2.46 8.31 10.79
C GLY A 168 3.50 9.00 9.92
N LEU A 169 4.17 8.27 9.02
CA LEU A 169 5.08 8.81 8.02
C LEU A 169 4.36 9.74 7.03
N MET A 170 3.25 9.27 6.46
CA MET A 170 2.46 10.08 5.52
C MET A 170 1.96 11.36 6.19
N ALA A 171 1.43 11.26 7.41
CA ALA A 171 1.01 12.43 8.18
C ALA A 171 2.14 13.44 8.38
N LYS A 172 3.36 12.96 8.63
CA LYS A 172 4.56 13.79 8.74
C LYS A 172 4.88 14.50 7.42
N TRP A 173 4.88 13.77 6.29
CA TRP A 173 5.16 14.34 4.97
C TRP A 173 4.07 15.32 4.51
N MET A 174 2.82 15.10 4.89
CA MET A 174 1.70 16.01 4.62
C MET A 174 1.68 17.22 5.58
N GLY A 175 2.59 17.31 6.55
CA GLY A 175 2.62 18.38 7.53
C GLY A 175 1.50 18.33 8.58
N LEU A 176 0.80 17.20 8.70
CA LEU A 176 -0.21 17.01 9.74
C LEU A 176 0.46 16.95 11.11
N ASN A 177 -0.20 17.50 12.12
CA ASN A 177 0.30 17.51 13.50
C ASN A 177 -0.83 17.26 14.51
N GLY A 178 -0.47 17.18 15.79
CA GLY A 178 -1.44 17.07 16.88
C GLY A 178 -2.42 15.90 16.70
N ILE A 179 -3.70 16.22 16.79
CA ILE A 179 -4.81 15.26 16.77
C ILE A 179 -4.98 14.58 15.42
N ASP A 180 -4.75 15.30 14.31
CA ASP A 180 -4.94 14.78 12.95
C ASP A 180 -3.96 13.63 12.65
N ARG A 181 -2.67 13.83 13.04
CA ARG A 181 -1.68 12.76 12.95
C ARG A 181 -2.05 11.56 13.83
N GLN A 182 -2.50 11.83 15.06
CA GLN A 182 -2.91 10.76 15.95
C GLN A 182 -4.10 9.98 15.38
N ASN A 183 -5.10 10.65 14.82
CA ASN A 183 -6.26 10.00 14.22
C ASN A 183 -5.84 9.09 13.06
N LEU A 184 -4.93 9.55 12.20
CA LEU A 184 -4.45 8.75 11.07
C LEU A 184 -3.65 7.51 11.53
N VAL A 185 -2.79 7.66 12.54
CA VAL A 185 -2.03 6.54 13.14
C VAL A 185 -2.97 5.54 13.80
N LEU A 186 -3.95 6.01 14.59
CA LEU A 186 -4.94 5.15 15.23
C LEU A 186 -5.85 4.45 14.22
N ALA A 187 -6.22 5.13 13.12
CA ALA A 187 -6.95 4.48 12.03
C ALA A 187 -6.16 3.28 11.49
N GLY A 188 -4.85 3.44 11.24
CA GLY A 188 -3.97 2.34 10.83
C GLY A 188 -3.92 1.19 11.83
N LEU A 189 -3.96 1.46 13.14
CA LEU A 189 -3.98 0.41 14.17
C LEU A 189 -5.31 -0.35 14.24
N PHE A 190 -6.43 0.30 13.93
CA PHE A 190 -7.75 -0.23 14.25
C PHE A 190 -8.62 -0.63 13.06
N LEU A 191 -8.24 -0.26 11.82
CA LEU A 191 -9.11 -0.49 10.65
C LEU A 191 -9.53 -1.97 10.51
N ASP A 192 -8.67 -2.88 10.87
CA ASP A 192 -8.84 -4.33 10.71
C ASP A 192 -9.07 -5.09 12.03
N ILE A 193 -9.21 -4.40 13.17
CA ILE A 193 -9.41 -5.09 14.46
C ILE A 193 -10.69 -5.95 14.47
N GLY A 194 -11.70 -5.59 13.69
CA GLY A 194 -12.94 -6.36 13.54
C GLY A 194 -12.74 -7.75 12.95
N LYS A 195 -11.61 -8.01 12.27
CA LYS A 195 -11.25 -9.34 11.78
C LYS A 195 -11.10 -10.37 12.90
N GLN A 196 -10.92 -9.93 14.14
CA GLN A 196 -10.90 -10.80 15.31
C GLN A 196 -12.23 -11.53 15.57
N PHE A 197 -13.33 -11.07 14.95
CA PHE A 197 -14.65 -11.70 15.04
C PHE A 197 -14.95 -12.63 13.86
N ILE A 198 -14.05 -12.74 12.90
CA ILE A 198 -14.19 -13.62 11.73
C ILE A 198 -13.46 -14.93 12.02
N GLU A 199 -14.09 -16.03 11.60
CA GLU A 199 -13.50 -17.35 11.75
C GLU A 199 -12.16 -17.45 11.03
N LYS A 200 -11.17 -18.04 11.71
CA LYS A 200 -9.80 -18.15 11.20
C LYS A 200 -9.73 -18.90 9.87
N ASP A 201 -10.53 -19.96 9.71
CA ASP A 201 -10.57 -20.75 8.49
C ASP A 201 -11.01 -19.91 7.27
N LEU A 202 -11.88 -18.91 7.48
CA LEU A 202 -12.28 -17.99 6.43
C LEU A 202 -11.15 -16.97 6.10
N LEU A 203 -10.47 -16.44 7.11
CA LEU A 203 -9.37 -15.51 6.92
C LEU A 203 -8.16 -16.16 6.24
N GLU A 204 -7.89 -17.44 6.51
CA GLU A 204 -6.76 -18.20 5.97
C GLU A 204 -7.12 -19.01 4.71
N LYS A 205 -8.35 -18.87 4.20
CA LYS A 205 -8.82 -19.64 3.05
C LYS A 205 -7.94 -19.39 1.83
N LYS A 206 -7.41 -20.49 1.27
CA LYS A 206 -6.68 -20.45 0.01
C LYS A 206 -7.65 -20.45 -1.16
N GLY A 207 -7.59 -19.42 -2.00
CA GLY A 207 -8.42 -19.30 -3.18
C GLY A 207 -9.43 -18.17 -3.11
N ARG A 208 -10.42 -18.20 -4.01
CA ARG A 208 -11.47 -17.16 -4.06
C ARG A 208 -12.52 -17.43 -2.99
N LEU A 209 -12.94 -16.37 -2.33
CA LEU A 209 -14.13 -16.39 -1.47
C LEU A 209 -15.40 -16.47 -2.31
N THR A 210 -16.42 -17.13 -1.79
CA THR A 210 -17.79 -17.02 -2.34
C THR A 210 -18.37 -15.63 -2.04
N GLU A 211 -19.51 -15.29 -2.62
CA GLU A 211 -20.18 -14.01 -2.33
C GLU A 211 -20.57 -13.92 -0.85
N GLU A 212 -21.10 -15.00 -0.29
CA GLU A 212 -21.50 -15.09 1.12
C GLU A 212 -20.29 -14.97 2.06
N GLU A 213 -19.18 -15.63 1.74
CA GLU A 213 -17.94 -15.54 2.51
C GLU A 213 -17.35 -14.13 2.45
N PHE A 214 -17.43 -13.48 1.28
CA PHE A 214 -16.98 -12.12 1.13
C PHE A 214 -17.87 -11.13 1.89
N ASP A 215 -19.18 -11.36 1.94
CA ASP A 215 -20.11 -10.57 2.75
C ASP A 215 -19.80 -10.69 4.25
N ILE A 216 -19.45 -11.90 4.73
CA ILE A 216 -18.97 -12.07 6.10
C ILE A 216 -17.69 -11.29 6.33
N LEU A 217 -16.74 -11.37 5.40
CA LEU A 217 -15.46 -10.64 5.52
C LEU A 217 -15.66 -9.13 5.58
N LYS A 218 -16.58 -8.56 4.78
CA LYS A 218 -16.88 -7.12 4.79
C LYS A 218 -17.34 -6.60 6.16
N ASN A 219 -17.93 -7.44 7.00
CA ASN A 219 -18.43 -7.04 8.31
C ASN A 219 -17.30 -6.54 9.25
N HIS A 220 -16.03 -6.93 9.03
CA HIS A 220 -14.94 -6.46 9.88
C HIS A 220 -14.88 -4.94 9.97
N VAL A 221 -15.24 -4.23 8.90
CA VAL A 221 -15.26 -2.75 8.88
C VAL A 221 -16.24 -2.19 9.91
N VAL A 222 -17.46 -2.75 9.90
CA VAL A 222 -18.53 -2.35 10.82
C VAL A 222 -18.17 -2.76 12.25
N ASP A 223 -17.58 -3.93 12.45
CA ASP A 223 -17.19 -4.42 13.76
C ASP A 223 -16.01 -3.63 14.33
N SER A 224 -15.03 -3.23 13.51
CA SER A 224 -13.99 -2.30 13.91
C SER A 224 -14.58 -0.96 14.37
N PHE A 225 -15.51 -0.41 13.59
CA PHE A 225 -16.20 0.83 13.92
C PHE A 225 -16.96 0.74 15.25
N LYS A 226 -17.74 -0.32 15.46
CA LYS A 226 -18.49 -0.54 16.71
C LYS A 226 -17.59 -0.64 17.94
N LEU A 227 -16.44 -1.30 17.82
CA LEU A 227 -15.46 -1.34 18.91
C LEU A 227 -15.00 0.06 19.33
N LEU A 228 -14.70 0.91 18.34
CA LEU A 228 -14.28 2.29 18.58
C LEU A 228 -15.42 3.17 19.10
N GLU A 229 -16.63 3.00 18.56
CA GLU A 229 -17.83 3.73 18.98
C GLU A 229 -18.15 3.50 20.47
N ASN A 230 -17.86 2.30 20.95
CA ASN A 230 -18.06 1.92 22.36
C ASN A 230 -16.81 2.16 23.22
N SER A 231 -15.91 3.06 22.82
CA SER A 231 -14.67 3.42 23.53
C SER A 231 -14.54 4.92 23.73
N ASP A 232 -13.53 5.35 24.47
CA ASP A 232 -13.17 6.76 24.67
C ASP A 232 -12.71 7.46 23.36
N LEU A 233 -12.58 6.71 22.28
CA LEU A 233 -12.21 7.22 20.95
C LEU A 233 -13.42 7.64 20.10
N SER A 234 -14.64 7.38 20.54
CA SER A 234 -15.89 7.62 19.79
C SER A 234 -16.09 9.08 19.35
N GLY A 235 -15.57 10.04 20.12
CA GLY A 235 -15.63 11.48 19.79
C GLY A 235 -14.68 11.94 18.67
N ARG A 236 -13.85 11.05 18.13
CA ARG A 236 -12.85 11.38 17.09
C ARG A 236 -13.41 11.09 15.70
N ALA A 237 -14.17 12.04 15.14
CA ALA A 237 -14.87 11.84 13.86
C ALA A 237 -13.95 11.40 12.71
N ASP A 238 -12.76 11.99 12.58
CA ASP A 238 -11.83 11.65 11.50
C ASP A 238 -11.26 10.24 11.66
N LEU A 239 -10.98 9.80 12.88
CA LEU A 239 -10.59 8.42 13.17
C LEU A 239 -11.73 7.45 12.79
N MET A 240 -12.95 7.75 13.23
CA MET A 240 -14.13 6.92 12.97
C MET A 240 -14.41 6.80 11.47
N ASN A 241 -14.31 7.92 10.73
CA ASN A 241 -14.46 7.95 9.28
C ASN A 241 -13.33 7.15 8.59
N GLY A 242 -12.09 7.29 9.03
CA GLY A 242 -10.97 6.53 8.48
C GLY A 242 -11.16 5.02 8.63
N VAL A 243 -11.70 4.57 9.76
CA VAL A 243 -11.96 3.15 10.00
C VAL A 243 -13.17 2.63 9.22
N ILE A 244 -14.30 3.36 9.20
CA ILE A 244 -15.52 2.86 8.53
C ILE A 244 -15.42 2.92 7.00
N GLN A 245 -14.58 3.80 6.45
CA GLN A 245 -14.50 4.07 5.00
C GLN A 245 -13.26 3.50 4.32
N HIS A 246 -12.39 2.76 5.00
CA HIS A 246 -11.11 2.33 4.41
C HIS A 246 -11.24 1.37 3.22
N HIS A 247 -12.41 0.79 3.01
CA HIS A 247 -12.76 -0.01 1.84
C HIS A 247 -13.73 0.68 0.88
N GLU A 248 -14.08 1.96 1.14
CA GLU A 248 -14.88 2.72 0.20
C GLU A 248 -14.07 3.07 -1.06
N ARG A 249 -14.77 3.25 -2.18
CA ARG A 249 -14.18 3.58 -3.47
C ARG A 249 -14.90 4.76 -4.09
N ASN A 250 -14.17 5.62 -4.78
CA ASN A 250 -14.72 6.80 -5.44
C ASN A 250 -15.76 6.47 -6.53
N ASP A 251 -15.76 5.26 -7.06
CA ASP A 251 -16.71 4.77 -8.05
C ASP A 251 -17.98 4.15 -7.45
N GLY A 252 -18.12 4.16 -6.12
CA GLY A 252 -19.25 3.56 -5.43
C GLY A 252 -19.25 2.02 -5.38
N SER A 253 -18.18 1.36 -5.81
CA SER A 253 -18.05 -0.10 -5.72
C SER A 253 -17.42 -0.59 -4.42
N GLY A 254 -17.21 0.32 -3.47
CA GLY A 254 -16.67 0.02 -2.16
C GLY A 254 -17.70 -0.53 -1.17
N TYR A 255 -17.32 -0.59 0.09
CA TYR A 255 -18.19 -0.98 1.19
C TYR A 255 -17.73 -0.29 2.48
N PRO A 256 -18.61 -0.15 3.50
CA PRO A 256 -19.94 -0.72 3.63
C PRO A 256 -21.06 0.12 2.99
N SER A 257 -20.81 1.36 2.57
CA SER A 257 -21.88 2.26 2.09
C SER A 257 -22.07 2.23 0.57
N GLY A 258 -21.01 2.01 -0.19
CA GLY A 258 -21.01 1.98 -1.65
C GLY A 258 -20.89 3.36 -2.29
#